data_144be8ad60a3db2156f970ea444e9e72
#
_entry.id   144be8ad60a3db2156f970ea444e9e72
#
_cell.length_a   1.000
_cell.length_b   1.000
_cell.length_c   1.000
_cell.angle_alpha   90.00
_cell.angle_beta   90.00
_cell.angle_gamma   90.00
#
_symmetry.space_group_name_H-M   'P 1'
#
loop_
_entity.id
_entity.type
_entity.pdbx_description
1 polymer ?
#
loop_
_entity_poly.entity_id
_entity_poly.type
_entity_poly.pdbx_seq_one_letter_code
_entity_poly.pdbx_strand_id
1 'polypeptide(L)'
;LCNIHFHKNAEHRGGEFTEYAGNGDGDGYQSGFKYTGKLSNAELKPVAQEACPSKHGGLVPGDTVEVHYVYSSAKIKPGPTLGSCFNDAIKNPQLRVETQVYVLVNDKNALDFKGLTKHGEVKGLQQAINLPSNTGTPVQYAGSTTGPGYNEKGSPFQVTWSVRPKVAKVNITSVGEWCKSNVFNEDHAHGVRNLVTSLELLSEISQ
;
A
#
# COMPACT_ATOMS: atom_id res chain seq x y z
N LEU A 1 -8.69 0.20 11.99
CA LEU A 1 -8.03 0.91 10.90
C LEU A 1 -7.74 2.35 11.31
N CYS A 2 -6.50 2.81 11.14
CA CYS A 2 -6.10 4.18 11.44
C CYS A 2 -5.61 4.94 10.21
N ASN A 3 -5.00 4.25 9.24
CA ASN A 3 -4.47 4.88 8.05
C ASN A 3 -4.49 3.91 6.87
N ILE A 4 -4.61 4.45 5.65
CA ILE A 4 -4.32 3.77 4.39
C ILE A 4 -3.41 4.70 3.60
N HIS A 5 -2.27 4.18 3.17
CA HIS A 5 -1.35 4.85 2.26
C HIS A 5 -0.75 3.83 1.30
N PHE A 6 -0.07 4.29 0.25
CA PHE A 6 0.47 3.40 -0.75
C PHE A 6 1.77 3.91 -1.36
N HIS A 7 2.59 2.98 -1.82
CA HIS A 7 3.89 3.21 -2.42
C HIS A 7 3.86 2.85 -3.91
N LYS A 8 4.60 3.59 -4.73
CA LYS A 8 4.88 3.19 -6.11
C LYS A 8 5.97 2.12 -6.08
N ASN A 9 5.66 0.94 -6.59
CA ASN A 9 6.34 -0.35 -6.44
C ASN A 9 6.21 -0.93 -5.02
N ALA A 10 6.56 -2.20 -4.88
CA ALA A 10 6.51 -2.90 -3.60
C ALA A 10 7.81 -2.71 -2.79
N GLU A 11 7.69 -2.51 -1.50
CA GLU A 11 8.81 -2.53 -0.55
C GLU A 11 9.33 -3.96 -0.35
N HIS A 12 8.42 -4.93 -0.42
CA HIS A 12 8.72 -6.36 -0.25
C HIS A 12 9.04 -7.00 -1.59
N ARG A 13 10.09 -7.86 -1.62
CA ARG A 13 10.37 -8.75 -2.73
C ARG A 13 9.74 -10.11 -2.45
N GLY A 14 8.79 -10.55 -3.23
CA GLY A 14 8.18 -11.87 -2.99
C GLY A 14 6.98 -12.15 -3.87
N GLY A 15 6.43 -13.37 -3.77
CA GLY A 15 5.25 -13.77 -4.50
C GLY A 15 5.33 -13.47 -6.00
N GLU A 16 4.38 -12.67 -6.48
CA GLU A 16 4.26 -12.25 -7.89
C GLU A 16 4.91 -10.89 -8.18
N PHE A 17 5.70 -10.31 -7.26
CA PHE A 17 6.35 -9.00 -7.38
C PHE A 17 7.84 -9.09 -7.04
N THR A 18 8.63 -9.53 -7.99
CA THR A 18 10.08 -9.79 -7.81
C THR A 18 10.96 -9.01 -8.79
N GLU A 19 10.39 -8.30 -9.77
CA GLU A 19 11.15 -7.53 -10.73
C GLU A 19 11.67 -6.25 -10.08
N TYR A 20 12.99 -6.14 -9.95
CA TYR A 20 13.61 -4.96 -9.35
C TYR A 20 13.46 -3.71 -10.23
N ALA A 21 12.91 -2.64 -9.68
CA ALA A 21 12.64 -1.41 -10.42
C ALA A 21 13.88 -0.54 -10.65
N GLY A 22 14.91 -0.67 -9.81
CA GLY A 22 16.14 0.11 -9.88
C GLY A 22 16.61 0.67 -8.53
N ASN A 23 17.71 1.41 -8.55
CA ASN A 23 18.35 1.95 -7.34
C ASN A 23 17.66 3.20 -6.79
N GLY A 24 16.63 3.69 -7.48
CA GLY A 24 15.89 4.87 -7.06
C GLY A 24 16.53 6.20 -7.50
N ASP A 25 15.82 7.27 -7.26
CA ASP A 25 16.18 8.65 -7.59
C ASP A 25 16.77 9.44 -6.40
N GLY A 26 16.97 8.77 -5.26
CA GLY A 26 17.41 9.39 -4.01
C GLY A 26 16.26 9.76 -3.06
N ASP A 27 15.06 9.95 -3.59
CA ASP A 27 13.83 10.25 -2.82
C ASP A 27 12.95 9.01 -2.59
N GLY A 28 13.41 7.81 -3.06
CA GLY A 28 12.72 6.54 -2.93
C GLY A 28 11.87 6.15 -4.14
N TYR A 29 11.75 7.03 -5.15
CA TYR A 29 11.07 6.68 -6.39
C TYR A 29 12.00 5.92 -7.35
N GLN A 30 11.44 5.17 -8.30
CA GLN A 30 12.16 4.29 -9.22
C GLN A 30 12.94 3.17 -8.50
N SER A 31 12.50 2.79 -7.33
CA SER A 31 13.01 1.69 -6.51
C SER A 31 11.88 0.73 -6.17
N GLY A 32 12.19 -0.37 -5.49
CA GLY A 32 11.21 -1.39 -5.09
C GLY A 32 11.07 -2.52 -6.10
N PHE A 33 9.99 -3.28 -5.98
CA PHE A 33 9.72 -4.46 -6.80
C PHE A 33 8.40 -4.33 -7.55
N LYS A 34 8.41 -4.80 -8.81
CA LYS A 34 7.26 -4.73 -9.71
C LYS A 34 6.64 -6.11 -9.93
N TYR A 35 5.39 -6.09 -10.33
CA TYR A 35 4.63 -7.25 -10.75
C TYR A 35 5.33 -7.98 -11.91
N THR A 36 5.45 -9.30 -11.79
CA THR A 36 6.14 -10.16 -12.76
C THR A 36 5.20 -10.89 -13.72
N GLY A 37 3.89 -10.76 -13.50
CA GLY A 37 2.90 -11.38 -14.37
C GLY A 37 2.69 -10.63 -15.69
N LYS A 38 1.88 -11.22 -16.56
CA LYS A 38 1.61 -10.68 -17.90
C LYS A 38 0.38 -9.76 -17.89
N LEU A 39 0.51 -8.65 -18.60
CA LEU A 39 -0.59 -7.73 -18.91
C LEU A 39 -0.82 -7.69 -20.42
N SER A 40 -2.07 -7.56 -20.81
CA SER A 40 -2.44 -7.38 -22.21
C SER A 40 -2.19 -5.95 -22.70
N ASN A 41 -2.07 -5.76 -24.00
CA ASN A 41 -1.96 -4.42 -24.61
C ASN A 41 -3.14 -3.52 -24.27
N ALA A 42 -4.33 -4.09 -24.08
CA ALA A 42 -5.52 -3.34 -23.67
C ALA A 42 -5.39 -2.80 -22.23
N GLU A 43 -4.90 -3.63 -21.31
CA GLU A 43 -4.66 -3.26 -19.92
C GLU A 43 -3.57 -2.19 -19.78
N LEU A 44 -2.59 -2.18 -20.69
CA LEU A 44 -1.47 -1.23 -20.70
C LEU A 44 -1.77 0.06 -21.48
N LYS A 45 -2.95 0.17 -22.11
CA LYS A 45 -3.30 1.35 -22.90
C LYS A 45 -3.34 2.59 -22.00
N PRO A 46 -2.68 3.71 -22.39
CA PRO A 46 -2.71 4.94 -21.62
C PRO A 46 -4.13 5.42 -21.31
N VAL A 47 -4.33 6.00 -20.15
CA VAL A 47 -5.57 6.66 -19.74
C VAL A 47 -5.52 8.15 -20.07
N ALA A 48 -6.69 8.77 -20.26
CA ALA A 48 -6.78 10.17 -20.68
C ALA A 48 -6.31 11.17 -19.60
N GLN A 49 -6.42 10.80 -18.32
CA GLN A 49 -6.02 11.62 -17.19
C GLN A 49 -4.95 10.91 -16.38
N GLU A 50 -3.92 11.65 -16.00
CA GLU A 50 -2.89 11.17 -15.09
C GLU A 50 -3.51 10.81 -13.73
N ALA A 51 -3.18 9.64 -13.22
CA ALA A 51 -3.63 9.20 -11.91
C ALA A 51 -2.64 9.63 -10.83
N CYS A 52 -3.13 10.25 -9.75
CA CYS A 52 -2.33 10.67 -8.59
C CYS A 52 -1.07 11.45 -8.98
N PRO A 53 -1.17 12.60 -9.67
CA PRO A 53 -0.02 13.36 -10.16
C PRO A 53 0.87 13.84 -9.00
N SER A 54 2.18 13.82 -9.20
CA SER A 54 3.17 14.33 -8.25
C SER A 54 4.37 14.93 -8.96
N LYS A 55 5.26 15.57 -8.21
CA LYS A 55 6.55 16.05 -8.75
C LYS A 55 7.45 14.93 -9.30
N HIS A 56 7.19 13.67 -8.90
CA HIS A 56 7.89 12.48 -9.39
C HIS A 56 7.15 11.76 -10.52
N GLY A 57 6.14 12.41 -11.12
CA GLY A 57 5.22 11.85 -12.11
C GLY A 57 4.01 11.16 -11.46
N GLY A 58 2.98 10.96 -12.25
CA GLY A 58 1.80 10.20 -11.85
C GLY A 58 1.94 8.71 -12.07
N LEU A 59 0.84 8.01 -11.82
CA LEU A 59 0.73 6.59 -12.07
C LEU A 59 0.24 6.31 -13.49
N VAL A 60 0.77 5.25 -14.09
CA VAL A 60 0.40 4.80 -15.43
C VAL A 60 -0.04 3.32 -15.40
N PRO A 61 -0.82 2.87 -16.42
CA PRO A 61 -1.14 1.44 -16.54
C PRO A 61 0.13 0.58 -16.62
N GLY A 62 0.18 -0.49 -15.84
CA GLY A 62 1.35 -1.35 -15.65
C GLY A 62 2.14 -1.04 -14.37
N ASP A 63 1.95 0.10 -13.75
CA ASP A 63 2.58 0.40 -12.46
C ASP A 63 2.09 -0.57 -11.38
N THR A 64 3.03 -0.97 -10.52
CA THR A 64 2.77 -1.73 -9.30
C THR A 64 2.66 -0.77 -8.13
N VAL A 65 1.71 -1.01 -7.24
CA VAL A 65 1.58 -0.27 -5.99
C VAL A 65 1.46 -1.24 -4.82
N GLU A 66 2.13 -0.93 -3.72
CA GLU A 66 1.97 -1.62 -2.45
C GLU A 66 1.13 -0.75 -1.53
N VAL A 67 0.01 -1.28 -1.08
CA VAL A 67 -0.97 -0.58 -0.24
C VAL A 67 -0.91 -1.10 1.17
N HIS A 68 -0.73 -0.20 2.12
CA HIS A 68 -0.67 -0.48 3.54
C HIS A 68 -1.99 -0.09 4.21
N TYR A 69 -2.70 -1.08 4.74
CA TYR A 69 -3.85 -0.89 5.62
C TYR A 69 -3.37 -1.01 7.06
N VAL A 70 -3.25 0.13 7.72
CA VAL A 70 -2.66 0.20 9.06
C VAL A 70 -3.73 0.15 10.13
N TYR A 71 -3.59 -0.79 11.05
CA TYR A 71 -4.48 -0.98 12.20
C TYR A 71 -3.73 -0.70 13.50
N SER A 72 -4.40 -0.08 14.44
CA SER A 72 -3.85 0.27 15.76
C SER A 72 -4.60 -0.42 16.89
N SER A 73 -3.90 -0.77 17.94
CA SER A 73 -4.49 -1.19 19.21
C SER A 73 -5.18 -0.04 19.97
N ALA A 74 -4.92 1.22 19.61
CA ALA A 74 -5.65 2.37 20.15
C ALA A 74 -7.02 2.52 19.48
N LYS A 75 -8.03 2.92 20.24
CA LYS A 75 -9.34 3.30 19.70
C LYS A 75 -9.24 4.70 19.11
N ILE A 76 -9.24 4.78 17.79
CA ILE A 76 -8.98 6.00 17.03
C ILE A 76 -9.96 6.14 15.85
N LYS A 77 -9.91 7.29 15.18
CA LYS A 77 -10.57 7.51 13.89
C LYS A 77 -9.53 7.47 12.77
N PRO A 78 -9.85 6.89 11.61
CA PRO A 78 -8.98 6.94 10.43
C PRO A 78 -8.67 8.36 9.99
N GLY A 79 -7.43 8.59 9.60
CA GLY A 79 -6.99 9.92 9.18
C GLY A 79 -5.61 9.94 8.56
N PRO A 80 -5.08 11.14 8.27
CA PRO A 80 -3.79 11.34 7.65
C PRO A 80 -2.64 10.80 8.49
N THR A 81 -1.63 10.30 7.82
CA THR A 81 -0.35 9.83 8.38
C THR A 81 -0.48 8.78 9.48
N LEU A 82 0.62 8.25 9.97
CA LEU A 82 0.64 7.35 11.13
C LEU A 82 0.33 8.08 12.46
N GLY A 83 0.32 9.42 12.44
CA GLY A 83 -0.16 10.22 13.56
C GLY A 83 -1.60 9.93 13.96
N SER A 84 -2.43 9.46 13.02
CA SER A 84 -3.79 9.01 13.28
C SER A 84 -3.89 7.67 14.01
N CYS A 85 -2.77 6.96 14.20
CA CYS A 85 -2.75 5.63 14.80
C CYS A 85 -2.60 5.64 16.34
N PHE A 86 -2.37 6.78 16.96
CA PHE A 86 -2.26 6.92 18.41
C PHE A 86 -3.09 8.10 18.93
N ASN A 87 -3.27 8.17 20.24
CA ASN A 87 -3.97 9.25 20.93
C ASN A 87 -3.26 9.59 22.25
N ASP A 88 -3.79 10.55 23.01
CA ASP A 88 -3.15 10.97 24.26
C ASP A 88 -3.11 9.89 25.35
N ALA A 89 -4.07 8.96 25.33
CA ALA A 89 -4.10 7.84 26.28
C ALA A 89 -3.11 6.72 25.88
N ILE A 90 -2.98 6.47 24.57
CA ILE A 90 -2.10 5.41 24.04
C ILE A 90 -1.19 6.04 22.98
N LYS A 91 0.00 6.44 23.39
CA LYS A 91 0.98 7.15 22.56
C LYS A 91 1.92 6.23 21.78
N ASN A 92 1.99 4.97 22.18
CA ASN A 92 2.83 3.96 21.55
C ASN A 92 2.07 2.64 21.38
N PRO A 93 1.06 2.62 20.49
CA PRO A 93 0.24 1.44 20.25
C PRO A 93 1.03 0.35 19.52
N GLN A 94 0.51 -0.87 19.59
CA GLN A 94 0.86 -1.92 18.63
C GLN A 94 0.17 -1.62 17.30
N LEU A 95 0.92 -1.68 16.21
CA LEU A 95 0.38 -1.58 14.87
C LEU A 95 0.40 -2.94 14.17
N ARG A 96 -0.57 -3.16 13.30
CA ARG A 96 -0.58 -4.23 12.31
C ARG A 96 -0.79 -3.62 10.93
N VAL A 97 0.03 -4.01 9.99
CA VAL A 97 -0.12 -3.58 8.60
C VAL A 97 -0.52 -4.77 7.75
N GLU A 98 -1.71 -4.72 7.19
CA GLU A 98 -2.12 -5.60 6.11
C GLU A 98 -1.62 -5.00 4.80
N THR A 99 -0.72 -5.72 4.12
CA THR A 99 -0.08 -5.27 2.89
C THR A 99 -0.65 -6.03 1.70
N GLN A 100 -1.18 -5.29 0.74
CA GLN A 100 -1.68 -5.80 -0.52
C GLN A 100 -0.88 -5.16 -1.66
N VAL A 101 -0.52 -5.98 -2.65
CA VAL A 101 0.16 -5.49 -3.86
C VAL A 101 -0.83 -5.52 -5.03
N TYR A 102 -0.94 -4.41 -5.73
CA TYR A 102 -1.80 -4.28 -6.89
C TYR A 102 -1.00 -3.85 -8.12
N VAL A 103 -1.44 -4.32 -9.29
CA VAL A 103 -0.99 -3.78 -10.58
C VAL A 103 -2.12 -2.95 -11.18
N LEU A 104 -1.78 -1.75 -11.63
CA LEU A 104 -2.74 -0.80 -12.16
C LEU A 104 -2.98 -1.07 -13.65
N VAL A 105 -4.24 -1.19 -14.03
CA VAL A 105 -4.63 -1.54 -15.40
C VAL A 105 -5.70 -0.59 -15.93
N ASN A 106 -5.70 -0.37 -17.24
CA ASN A 106 -6.78 0.32 -17.93
C ASN A 106 -7.91 -0.68 -18.25
N ASP A 107 -8.56 -1.17 -17.21
CA ASP A 107 -9.71 -2.06 -17.34
C ASP A 107 -10.80 -1.65 -16.32
N LYS A 108 -11.97 -1.29 -16.83
CA LYS A 108 -13.12 -0.90 -15.99
C LYS A 108 -13.70 -2.06 -15.18
N ASN A 109 -13.42 -3.30 -15.58
CA ASN A 109 -13.88 -4.49 -14.86
C ASN A 109 -12.88 -4.96 -13.79
N ALA A 110 -11.68 -4.37 -13.72
CA ALA A 110 -10.74 -4.61 -12.63
C ALA A 110 -11.28 -4.04 -11.31
N LEU A 111 -10.64 -4.40 -10.20
CA LEU A 111 -11.09 -3.97 -8.88
C LEU A 111 -11.12 -2.43 -8.76
N ASP A 112 -12.14 -1.92 -8.09
CA ASP A 112 -12.29 -0.50 -7.79
C ASP A 112 -11.54 -0.14 -6.52
N PHE A 113 -10.54 0.73 -6.63
CA PHE A 113 -9.70 1.14 -5.51
C PHE A 113 -10.49 1.85 -4.39
N LYS A 114 -11.51 2.64 -4.74
CA LYS A 114 -12.38 3.25 -3.72
C LYS A 114 -13.16 2.20 -2.92
N GLY A 115 -13.56 1.12 -3.59
CA GLY A 115 -14.14 -0.03 -2.93
C GLY A 115 -13.16 -0.72 -1.98
N LEU A 116 -11.91 -0.94 -2.42
CA LEU A 116 -10.85 -1.58 -1.64
C LEU A 116 -10.44 -0.77 -0.40
N THR A 117 -10.49 0.55 -0.49
CA THR A 117 -10.15 1.48 0.62
C THR A 117 -11.35 1.88 1.47
N LYS A 118 -12.53 1.35 1.14
CA LYS A 118 -13.74 1.61 1.93
C LYS A 118 -13.57 1.08 3.35
N HIS A 119 -13.85 1.93 4.31
CA HIS A 119 -13.81 1.58 5.73
C HIS A 119 -15.13 1.93 6.42
N GLY A 120 -15.34 1.36 7.57
CA GLY A 120 -16.53 1.60 8.37
C GLY A 120 -16.40 1.00 9.77
N GLU A 121 -17.33 1.33 10.63
CA GLU A 121 -17.35 0.82 11.99
C GLU A 121 -17.93 -0.59 12.04
N VAL A 122 -17.18 -1.52 12.62
CA VAL A 122 -17.61 -2.89 12.90
C VAL A 122 -17.36 -3.16 14.38
N LYS A 123 -18.42 -3.42 15.13
CA LYS A 123 -18.36 -3.67 16.59
C LYS A 123 -17.59 -2.59 17.37
N GLY A 124 -17.80 -1.32 17.01
CA GLY A 124 -17.18 -0.19 17.68
C GLY A 124 -15.76 0.13 17.26
N LEU A 125 -15.21 -0.56 16.27
CA LEU A 125 -13.86 -0.36 15.73
C LEU A 125 -13.91 -0.06 14.23
N GLN A 126 -13.06 0.84 13.78
CA GLN A 126 -12.91 1.12 12.36
C GLN A 126 -12.17 -0.02 11.65
N GLN A 127 -12.71 -0.50 10.53
CA GLN A 127 -12.19 -1.61 9.75
C GLN A 127 -12.21 -1.27 8.27
N ALA A 128 -11.22 -1.75 7.50
CA ALA A 128 -11.37 -1.88 6.05
C ALA A 128 -12.33 -3.04 5.79
N ILE A 129 -13.36 -2.82 4.98
CA ILE A 129 -14.49 -3.76 4.86
C ILE A 129 -14.47 -4.58 3.58
N ASN A 130 -13.66 -4.23 2.60
CA ASN A 130 -13.61 -4.87 1.29
C ASN A 130 -12.20 -5.34 0.88
N LEU A 131 -11.35 -5.69 1.84
CA LEU A 131 -10.03 -6.22 1.53
C LEU A 131 -10.14 -7.54 0.75
N PRO A 132 -9.35 -7.74 -0.32
CA PRO A 132 -9.30 -9.02 -1.00
C PRO A 132 -8.81 -10.11 -0.06
N SER A 133 -9.51 -11.25 -0.05
CA SER A 133 -9.12 -12.43 0.73
C SER A 133 -8.45 -13.52 -0.11
N ASN A 134 -8.46 -13.37 -1.45
CA ASN A 134 -7.97 -14.35 -2.43
C ASN A 134 -6.55 -14.05 -2.95
N THR A 135 -5.82 -13.16 -2.30
CA THR A 135 -4.46 -12.76 -2.66
C THR A 135 -3.36 -13.62 -2.01
N GLY A 136 -3.71 -14.85 -1.66
CA GLY A 136 -2.81 -15.87 -1.10
C GLY A 136 -2.69 -15.80 0.43
N THR A 137 -1.94 -16.74 0.99
CA THR A 137 -1.64 -16.77 2.42
C THR A 137 -0.59 -15.72 2.74
N PRO A 138 -0.85 -14.80 3.67
CA PRO A 138 0.12 -13.76 3.99
C PRO A 138 1.32 -14.33 4.76
N VAL A 139 2.50 -13.76 4.52
CA VAL A 139 3.64 -13.92 5.41
C VAL A 139 3.53 -12.88 6.51
N GLN A 140 3.70 -13.30 7.76
CA GLN A 140 3.64 -12.41 8.91
C GLN A 140 5.00 -12.35 9.61
N TYR A 141 5.43 -11.15 9.96
CA TYR A 141 6.66 -10.95 10.72
C TYR A 141 6.57 -9.69 11.59
N ALA A 142 7.38 -9.66 12.65
CA ALA A 142 7.54 -8.50 13.52
C ALA A 142 8.59 -7.54 12.93
N GLY A 143 8.23 -6.29 12.83
CA GLY A 143 9.08 -5.23 12.30
C GLY A 143 8.72 -3.89 12.90
N SER A 144 9.03 -2.83 12.17
CA SER A 144 8.73 -1.46 12.58
C SER A 144 8.36 -0.59 11.39
N THR A 145 7.88 0.60 11.68
CA THR A 145 7.72 1.66 10.69
C THR A 145 8.22 2.97 11.29
N THR A 146 8.86 3.78 10.46
CA THR A 146 9.40 5.07 10.89
C THR A 146 8.38 6.19 10.83
N GLY A 147 7.27 6.00 10.10
CA GLY A 147 6.31 7.05 9.85
C GLY A 147 6.89 8.25 9.08
N PRO A 148 6.09 9.28 8.82
CA PRO A 148 6.53 10.47 8.10
C PRO A 148 7.56 11.30 8.86
N GLY A 149 7.58 11.24 10.19
CA GLY A 149 8.55 11.92 11.03
C GLY A 149 9.29 10.92 11.93
N TYR A 150 10.48 10.49 11.53
CA TYR A 150 11.33 9.68 12.39
C TYR A 150 11.68 10.46 13.67
N ASN A 151 11.56 9.82 14.82
CA ASN A 151 11.68 10.41 16.16
C ASN A 151 10.55 11.37 16.56
N GLU A 152 9.47 11.46 15.80
CA GLU A 152 8.24 12.07 16.30
C GLU A 152 7.62 11.22 17.41
N LYS A 153 6.70 11.84 18.15
CA LYS A 153 5.99 11.18 19.25
C LYS A 153 5.34 9.88 18.77
N GLY A 154 5.66 8.78 19.42
CA GLY A 154 5.19 7.43 19.06
C GLY A 154 5.97 6.74 17.95
N SER A 155 6.91 7.40 17.30
CA SER A 155 7.73 6.81 16.24
C SER A 155 9.13 6.42 16.77
N PRO A 156 9.77 5.31 16.28
CA PRO A 156 9.20 4.30 15.40
C PRO A 156 8.17 3.41 16.10
N PHE A 157 7.15 3.00 15.38
CA PHE A 157 6.14 2.07 15.89
C PHE A 157 6.59 0.63 15.70
N GLN A 158 6.25 -0.22 16.67
CA GLN A 158 6.33 -1.67 16.49
C GLN A 158 5.15 -2.14 15.64
N VAL A 159 5.44 -2.96 14.62
CA VAL A 159 4.46 -3.40 13.62
C VAL A 159 4.50 -4.92 13.47
N THR A 160 3.33 -5.54 13.42
CA THR A 160 3.19 -6.86 12.81
C THR A 160 2.80 -6.66 11.35
N TRP A 161 3.72 -7.01 10.46
CA TRP A 161 3.50 -7.01 9.02
C TRP A 161 2.76 -8.28 8.58
N SER A 162 1.84 -8.13 7.64
CA SER A 162 1.08 -9.22 7.02
C SER A 162 1.06 -8.96 5.52
N VAL A 163 1.95 -9.63 4.78
CA VAL A 163 2.21 -9.33 3.36
C VAL A 163 1.65 -10.44 2.47
N ARG A 164 0.74 -10.08 1.58
CA ARG A 164 0.08 -11.01 0.66
C ARG A 164 0.92 -11.26 -0.59
N PRO A 165 1.08 -12.54 -1.03
CA PRO A 165 1.99 -12.90 -2.12
C PRO A 165 1.43 -12.66 -3.53
N LYS A 166 0.12 -12.60 -3.71
CA LYS A 166 -0.52 -12.47 -5.02
C LYS A 166 -0.93 -11.04 -5.32
N VAL A 167 -0.75 -10.66 -6.58
CA VAL A 167 -1.10 -9.33 -7.09
C VAL A 167 -2.51 -9.35 -7.66
N ALA A 168 -3.33 -8.38 -7.27
CA ALA A 168 -4.63 -8.16 -7.87
C ALA A 168 -4.57 -7.00 -8.88
N LYS A 169 -5.39 -7.08 -9.94
CA LYS A 169 -5.52 -6.01 -10.93
C LYS A 169 -6.53 -4.97 -10.46
N VAL A 170 -6.13 -3.70 -10.51
CA VAL A 170 -6.94 -2.56 -10.05
C VAL A 170 -7.10 -1.55 -11.19
N ASN A 171 -8.30 -1.05 -11.39
CA ASN A 171 -8.60 -0.01 -12.35
C ASN A 171 -7.89 1.30 -11.96
N ILE A 172 -6.93 1.73 -12.79
CA ILE A 172 -6.12 2.94 -12.52
C ILE A 172 -6.98 4.20 -12.39
N THR A 173 -8.08 4.31 -13.12
CA THR A 173 -8.98 5.46 -13.02
C THR A 173 -9.56 5.61 -11.62
N SER A 174 -9.89 4.49 -10.96
CA SER A 174 -10.42 4.50 -9.60
C SER A 174 -9.37 4.92 -8.56
N VAL A 175 -8.10 4.64 -8.81
CA VAL A 175 -6.97 5.14 -7.99
C VAL A 175 -6.86 6.66 -8.13
N GLY A 176 -6.87 7.17 -9.37
CA GLY A 176 -6.84 8.60 -9.63
C GLY A 176 -8.02 9.35 -9.00
N GLU A 177 -9.22 8.76 -9.01
CA GLU A 177 -10.39 9.34 -8.33
C GLU A 177 -10.23 9.33 -6.80
N TRP A 178 -9.62 8.29 -6.23
CA TRP A 178 -9.38 8.22 -4.79
C TRP A 178 -8.36 9.28 -4.33
N CYS A 179 -7.29 9.51 -5.10
CA CYS A 179 -6.29 10.52 -4.79
C CYS A 179 -6.85 11.96 -4.76
N LYS A 180 -7.98 12.22 -5.42
CA LYS A 180 -8.59 13.55 -5.40
C LYS A 180 -9.24 13.91 -4.07
N SER A 181 -9.73 12.89 -3.33
CA SER A 181 -10.41 13.12 -2.05
C SER A 181 -10.52 11.82 -1.25
N ASN A 182 -9.86 11.76 -0.12
CA ASN A 182 -9.97 10.67 0.85
C ASN A 182 -9.65 11.21 2.26
N VAL A 183 -10.06 10.48 3.31
CA VAL A 183 -9.85 10.91 4.70
C VAL A 183 -8.41 10.81 5.17
N PHE A 184 -7.56 10.13 4.40
CA PHE A 184 -6.15 9.91 4.71
C PHE A 184 -5.24 11.02 4.17
N ASN A 185 -5.80 11.93 3.37
CA ASN A 185 -5.07 13.01 2.69
C ASN A 185 -3.95 12.50 1.78
N GLU A 186 -4.18 11.33 1.14
CA GLU A 186 -3.28 10.73 0.19
C GLU A 186 -3.61 11.21 -1.22
N ASP A 187 -2.73 11.97 -1.83
CA ASP A 187 -2.92 12.54 -3.17
C ASP A 187 -1.96 11.97 -4.22
N HIS A 188 -0.93 11.23 -3.78
CA HIS A 188 0.03 10.55 -4.66
C HIS A 188 0.62 9.30 -4.00
N ALA A 189 1.28 8.45 -4.79
CA ALA A 189 2.03 7.30 -4.29
C ALA A 189 3.32 7.75 -3.60
N HIS A 190 3.63 7.20 -2.43
CA HIS A 190 4.91 7.40 -1.76
C HIS A 190 6.04 6.66 -2.49
N GLY A 191 7.27 7.10 -2.31
CA GLY A 191 8.47 6.38 -2.73
C GLY A 191 8.79 5.22 -1.78
N VAL A 192 9.52 4.22 -2.29
CA VAL A 192 10.03 3.09 -1.52
C VAL A 192 11.44 3.42 -1.02
N ARG A 193 11.60 3.54 0.29
CA ARG A 193 12.88 3.89 0.91
C ARG A 193 13.63 2.68 1.50
N ASN A 194 12.87 1.69 1.94
CA ASN A 194 13.41 0.47 2.54
C ASN A 194 12.95 -0.73 1.74
N LEU A 195 13.88 -1.62 1.40
CA LEU A 195 13.58 -2.85 0.69
C LEU A 195 13.64 -4.03 1.65
N VAL A 196 12.60 -4.85 1.66
CA VAL A 196 12.56 -6.11 2.42
C VAL A 196 12.91 -7.24 1.46
N THR A 197 14.08 -7.81 1.63
CA THR A 197 14.66 -8.84 0.74
C THR A 197 15.09 -10.12 1.46
N SER A 198 15.06 -10.15 2.78
CA SER A 198 15.40 -11.32 3.59
C SER A 198 14.37 -12.43 3.39
N LEU A 199 14.83 -13.61 2.97
CA LEU A 199 13.96 -14.71 2.53
C LEU A 199 12.99 -15.18 3.61
N GLU A 200 13.39 -15.14 4.87
CA GLU A 200 12.57 -15.52 6.02
C GLU A 200 11.38 -14.57 6.29
N LEU A 201 11.41 -13.38 5.68
CA LEU A 201 10.35 -12.35 5.82
C LEU A 201 9.43 -12.29 4.59
N LEU A 202 9.68 -13.13 3.60
CA LEU A 202 9.04 -13.05 2.29
C LEU A 202 8.21 -14.30 1.99
N SER A 203 7.18 -14.12 1.19
CA SER A 203 6.48 -15.24 0.55
C SER A 203 7.38 -15.89 -0.51
N GLU A 204 7.18 -17.21 -0.71
CA GLU A 204 7.83 -17.91 -1.82
C GLU A 204 7.55 -17.21 -3.15
N ILE A 205 8.58 -17.13 -3.99
CA ILE A 205 8.49 -16.53 -5.31
C ILE A 205 7.68 -17.47 -6.20
N SER A 206 6.59 -16.94 -6.77
CA SER A 206 5.80 -17.66 -7.75
C SER A 206 6.60 -17.75 -9.06
N GLN A 207 6.78 -18.99 -9.57
CA GLN A 207 7.44 -19.27 -10.85
C GLN A 207 6.46 -19.09 -12.02
#